data_3122351d384d5b596002a7a09a20b40f
#
_entry.id   3122351d384d5b596002a7a09a20b40f
#
_cell.length_a   1.000
_cell.length_b   1.000
_cell.length_c   1.000
_cell.angle_alpha   90.00
_cell.angle_beta   90.00
_cell.angle_gamma   90.00
#
_symmetry.space_group_name_H-M   'P 1'
#
loop_
_entity.id
_entity.type
_entity.pdbx_description
1 polymer ?
#
loop_
_entity_poly.entity_id
_entity_poly.type
_entity_poly.pdbx_seq_one_letter_code
_entity_poly.pdbx_strand_id
1 'polypeptide(L)'
;LDVPNRRWSKDMLAGCGIPESWMPEVTESTVISSHLSTEAAMLTGLVAGTPIAGGGGDQAAQAVGCGIVEEGIISATFGTSGVVFAHSRQYRAEPDGRLHAFCAAVPGEWHMMGVMLSAAGSLQWFRDALGAEEVAKARATGRHTYALFDEMAATVAPGSDGLLFLPYLTGERAPHPDPYARGAFIGLTIRHGKNHFVRSVMEGITFGMLDSVELMRAAGIRSKTIIASGGGARSALWRQMMADVFETPIALVNATEGAAYGAALLAAVGTGAYPDVRTAAKACITTSPSAAPGPDAKVYAKYYPRYKALYPLLKSEFKALSDIG
;
A
#
# COMPACT_ATOMS: atom_id res chain seq x y z
N LEU A 1 -18.39 9.03 8.46
CA LEU A 1 -17.70 10.24 8.92
C LEU A 1 -17.74 11.32 7.84
N ASP A 2 -17.97 12.58 8.24
CA ASP A 2 -17.72 13.78 7.44
C ASP A 2 -16.23 14.11 7.60
N VAL A 3 -15.41 13.57 6.70
CA VAL A 3 -13.93 13.60 6.80
C VAL A 3 -13.37 15.04 6.80
N PRO A 4 -13.85 15.97 5.93
CA PRO A 4 -13.38 17.36 5.98
C PRO A 4 -13.62 18.04 7.34
N ASN A 5 -14.75 17.76 7.98
CA ASN A 5 -15.18 18.39 9.22
C ASN A 5 -14.91 17.56 10.48
N ARG A 6 -14.34 16.35 10.36
CA ARG A 6 -13.95 15.43 11.47
C ARG A 6 -15.09 15.15 12.45
N ARG A 7 -16.28 14.92 11.94
CA ARG A 7 -17.49 14.62 12.72
C ARG A 7 -18.34 13.57 12.03
N TRP A 8 -19.30 12.99 12.75
CA TRP A 8 -20.24 12.09 12.12
C TRP A 8 -21.10 12.86 11.10
N SER A 9 -21.31 12.27 9.93
CA SER A 9 -22.16 12.83 8.90
C SER A 9 -23.63 12.57 9.25
N LYS A 10 -24.36 13.62 9.61
CA LYS A 10 -25.80 13.51 9.95
C LYS A 10 -26.61 12.97 8.80
N ASP A 11 -26.32 13.41 7.57
CA ASP A 11 -27.03 12.97 6.36
C ASP A 11 -26.82 11.47 6.10
N MET A 12 -25.58 10.97 6.26
CA MET A 12 -25.29 9.55 6.11
C MET A 12 -25.93 8.71 7.20
N LEU A 13 -25.88 9.16 8.46
CA LEU A 13 -26.54 8.48 9.57
C LEU A 13 -28.05 8.41 9.35
N ALA A 14 -28.69 9.52 8.97
CA ALA A 14 -30.10 9.58 8.67
C ALA A 14 -30.47 8.66 7.48
N GLY A 15 -29.68 8.68 6.40
CA GLY A 15 -29.88 7.81 5.24
C GLY A 15 -29.76 6.32 5.55
N CYS A 16 -28.94 5.96 6.56
CA CYS A 16 -28.79 4.59 7.04
C CYS A 16 -29.75 4.22 8.19
N GLY A 17 -30.56 5.15 8.68
CA GLY A 17 -31.44 4.93 9.85
C GLY A 17 -30.68 4.72 11.17
N ILE A 18 -29.44 5.24 11.30
CA ILE A 18 -28.59 5.08 12.48
C ILE A 18 -28.74 6.32 13.37
N PRO A 19 -29.18 6.19 14.63
CA PRO A 19 -29.22 7.29 15.58
C PRO A 19 -27.80 7.83 15.89
N GLU A 20 -27.63 9.14 15.91
CA GLU A 20 -26.34 9.77 16.26
C GLU A 20 -25.88 9.37 17.68
N SER A 21 -26.82 9.10 18.59
CA SER A 21 -26.54 8.67 19.96
C SER A 21 -25.85 7.28 20.07
N TRP A 22 -25.84 6.52 19.00
CA TRP A 22 -25.10 5.23 18.95
C TRP A 22 -23.64 5.41 18.57
N MET A 23 -23.27 6.60 18.08
CA MET A 23 -21.92 6.85 17.59
C MET A 23 -21.02 7.33 18.72
N PRO A 24 -19.78 6.80 18.80
CA PRO A 24 -18.80 7.25 19.78
C PRO A 24 -18.36 8.69 19.47
N GLU A 25 -17.77 9.35 20.47
CA GLU A 25 -17.11 10.63 20.27
C GLU A 25 -15.96 10.49 19.25
N VAL A 26 -15.83 11.49 18.37
CA VAL A 26 -14.73 11.57 17.41
C VAL A 26 -13.62 12.42 18.01
N THR A 27 -12.45 11.83 18.24
CA THR A 27 -11.27 12.50 18.79
C THR A 27 -10.08 12.39 17.86
N GLU A 28 -9.08 13.26 18.03
CA GLU A 28 -7.79 13.11 17.37
C GLU A 28 -7.00 11.97 18.01
N SER A 29 -6.12 11.36 17.21
CA SER A 29 -5.39 10.12 17.55
C SER A 29 -4.53 10.20 18.82
N THR A 30 -4.04 11.38 19.17
CA THR A 30 -3.18 11.61 20.33
C THR A 30 -3.94 12.05 21.59
N VAL A 31 -5.25 12.29 21.48
CA VAL A 31 -6.07 12.67 22.65
C VAL A 31 -6.21 11.49 23.60
N ILE A 32 -6.01 11.72 24.88
CA ILE A 32 -6.33 10.72 25.91
C ILE A 32 -7.85 10.61 26.02
N SER A 33 -8.41 9.55 25.47
CA SER A 33 -9.86 9.33 25.40
C SER A 33 -10.42 8.64 26.64
N SER A 34 -9.58 7.91 27.37
CA SER A 34 -9.98 7.20 28.59
C SER A 34 -8.76 6.79 29.42
N HIS A 35 -9.02 6.08 30.52
CA HIS A 35 -8.00 5.51 31.39
C HIS A 35 -8.32 4.05 31.69
N LEU A 36 -7.28 3.24 31.90
CA LEU A 36 -7.42 1.81 32.18
C LEU A 36 -8.18 1.59 33.49
N SER A 37 -9.28 0.85 33.45
CA SER A 37 -10.06 0.50 34.63
C SER A 37 -9.29 -0.43 35.59
N THR A 38 -9.69 -0.47 36.87
CA THR A 38 -9.11 -1.40 37.84
C THR A 38 -9.30 -2.87 37.39
N GLU A 39 -10.46 -3.20 36.83
CA GLU A 39 -10.74 -4.54 36.33
C GLU A 39 -9.82 -4.93 35.17
N ALA A 40 -9.68 -4.06 34.15
CA ALA A 40 -8.78 -4.28 33.03
C ALA A 40 -7.31 -4.33 33.48
N ALA A 41 -6.92 -3.55 34.49
CA ALA A 41 -5.58 -3.60 35.06
C ALA A 41 -5.26 -4.96 35.69
N MET A 42 -6.21 -5.55 36.42
CA MET A 42 -6.06 -6.89 36.99
C MET A 42 -5.90 -7.99 35.90
N LEU A 43 -6.62 -7.85 34.78
CA LEU A 43 -6.54 -8.82 33.70
C LEU A 43 -5.26 -8.71 32.86
N THR A 44 -4.75 -7.49 32.70
CA THR A 44 -3.60 -7.20 31.82
C THR A 44 -2.26 -7.12 32.53
N GLY A 45 -2.27 -6.96 33.86
CA GLY A 45 -1.07 -6.68 34.66
C GLY A 45 -0.55 -5.23 34.53
N LEU A 46 -1.28 -4.35 33.86
CA LEU A 46 -0.95 -2.94 33.74
C LEU A 46 -1.45 -2.15 34.97
N VAL A 47 -0.98 -0.93 35.10
CA VAL A 47 -1.38 -0.05 36.25
C VAL A 47 -2.77 0.55 35.96
N ALA A 48 -3.69 0.48 36.95
CA ALA A 48 -4.98 1.16 36.87
C ALA A 48 -4.77 2.67 36.69
N GLY A 49 -5.59 3.31 35.86
CA GLY A 49 -5.44 4.73 35.55
C GLY A 49 -4.41 5.03 34.45
N THR A 50 -3.77 4.01 33.84
CA THR A 50 -2.92 4.21 32.62
C THR A 50 -3.71 4.93 31.54
N PRO A 51 -3.20 6.07 30.99
CA PRO A 51 -3.87 6.80 29.94
C PRO A 51 -4.02 5.97 28.66
N ILE A 52 -5.18 6.08 28.00
CA ILE A 52 -5.48 5.42 26.72
C ILE A 52 -5.68 6.50 25.68
N ALA A 53 -4.77 6.55 24.70
CA ALA A 53 -4.88 7.47 23.56
C ALA A 53 -5.93 6.97 22.56
N GLY A 54 -6.51 7.89 21.77
CA GLY A 54 -7.51 7.60 20.75
C GLY A 54 -7.01 6.61 19.68
N GLY A 55 -5.72 6.62 19.41
CA GLY A 55 -5.11 5.70 18.44
C GLY A 55 -5.47 6.03 16.98
N GLY A 56 -5.46 5.03 16.10
CA GLY A 56 -5.78 5.22 14.69
C GLY A 56 -6.06 3.88 14.00
N GLY A 57 -6.74 3.91 12.88
CA GLY A 57 -6.84 2.76 12.00
C GLY A 57 -5.44 2.28 11.56
N ASP A 58 -5.31 1.01 11.21
CA ASP A 58 -4.03 0.34 10.91
C ASP A 58 -3.14 1.13 9.93
N GLN A 59 -3.71 1.64 8.83
CA GLN A 59 -2.97 2.41 7.82
C GLN A 59 -2.53 3.79 8.33
N ALA A 60 -3.36 4.47 9.13
CA ALA A 60 -3.01 5.75 9.70
C ALA A 60 -1.92 5.61 10.79
N ALA A 61 -2.02 4.57 11.62
CA ALA A 61 -1.01 4.23 12.61
C ALA A 61 0.30 3.79 11.91
N GLN A 62 0.22 2.93 10.87
CA GLN A 62 1.38 2.52 10.08
C GLN A 62 2.09 3.72 9.45
N ALA A 63 1.35 4.70 8.95
CA ALA A 63 1.96 5.90 8.40
C ALA A 63 2.83 6.61 9.45
N VAL A 64 2.36 6.77 10.68
CA VAL A 64 3.16 7.32 11.78
C VAL A 64 4.38 6.44 12.06
N GLY A 65 4.20 5.12 12.20
CA GLY A 65 5.27 4.17 12.48
C GLY A 65 6.31 4.01 11.36
N CYS A 66 5.98 4.48 10.14
CA CYS A 66 6.90 4.54 9.00
C CYS A 66 7.41 5.96 8.72
N GLY A 67 7.05 6.97 9.52
CA GLY A 67 7.49 8.34 9.34
C GLY A 67 6.79 9.09 8.21
N ILE A 68 5.63 8.62 7.75
CA ILE A 68 4.82 9.29 6.72
C ILE A 68 3.88 10.31 7.40
N VAL A 69 4.47 11.33 7.97
CA VAL A 69 3.77 12.33 8.81
C VAL A 69 3.80 13.74 8.22
N GLU A 70 4.29 13.86 6.98
CA GLU A 70 4.37 15.13 6.26
C GLU A 70 4.24 14.93 4.75
N GLU A 71 3.90 16.01 4.04
CA GLU A 71 3.82 16.00 2.57
C GLU A 71 5.20 15.77 1.94
N GLY A 72 5.21 15.13 0.77
CA GLY A 72 6.42 14.83 0.01
C GLY A 72 6.97 13.42 0.24
N ILE A 73 6.40 12.66 1.17
CA ILE A 73 6.71 11.25 1.38
C ILE A 73 5.44 10.43 1.10
N ILE A 74 5.59 9.42 0.25
CA ILE A 74 4.55 8.42 -0.03
C ILE A 74 5.03 7.08 0.52
N SER A 75 4.15 6.26 1.07
CA SER A 75 4.47 4.85 1.28
C SER A 75 3.85 3.98 0.19
N ALA A 76 4.58 2.93 -0.20
CA ALA A 76 4.11 1.88 -1.09
C ALA A 76 4.36 0.52 -0.42
N THR A 77 3.29 -0.12 0.03
CA THR A 77 3.34 -1.43 0.70
C THR A 77 3.04 -2.53 -0.29
N PHE A 78 3.99 -3.43 -0.50
CA PHE A 78 3.88 -4.60 -1.38
C PHE A 78 3.64 -5.86 -0.53
N GLY A 79 2.45 -5.94 0.06
CA GLY A 79 1.93 -7.12 0.76
C GLY A 79 1.09 -8.01 -0.15
N THR A 80 0.25 -8.89 0.39
CA THR A 80 -0.74 -9.65 -0.39
C THR A 80 -1.58 -8.70 -1.24
N SER A 81 -2.12 -7.65 -0.63
CA SER A 81 -2.62 -6.45 -1.30
C SER A 81 -1.53 -5.38 -1.38
N GLY A 82 -1.70 -4.42 -2.29
CA GLY A 82 -0.84 -3.25 -2.43
C GLY A 82 -1.53 -2.01 -1.86
N VAL A 83 -0.79 -1.20 -1.11
CA VAL A 83 -1.31 0.07 -0.59
C VAL A 83 -0.35 1.19 -0.92
N VAL A 84 -0.84 2.22 -1.57
CA VAL A 84 -0.14 3.50 -1.72
C VAL A 84 -0.82 4.50 -0.80
N PHE A 85 -0.05 5.10 0.10
CA PHE A 85 -0.53 6.06 1.09
C PHE A 85 0.25 7.36 0.98
N ALA A 86 -0.43 8.49 1.01
CA ALA A 86 0.17 9.81 0.99
C ALA A 86 -0.45 10.73 2.02
N HIS A 87 0.40 11.35 2.85
CA HIS A 87 0.00 12.36 3.81
C HIS A 87 -0.36 13.68 3.11
N SER A 88 -1.35 14.41 3.61
CA SER A 88 -1.77 15.71 3.09
C SER A 88 -2.20 16.65 4.21
N ARG A 89 -1.68 17.89 4.17
CA ARG A 89 -2.07 18.95 5.12
C ARG A 89 -3.44 19.54 4.83
N GLN A 90 -3.95 19.29 3.63
CA GLN A 90 -5.27 19.77 3.20
C GLN A 90 -6.13 18.57 2.83
N TYR A 91 -7.43 18.69 3.09
CA TYR A 91 -8.37 17.71 2.58
C TYR A 91 -8.33 17.67 1.05
N ARG A 92 -8.15 16.48 0.52
CA ARG A 92 -8.18 16.20 -0.91
C ARG A 92 -9.06 14.98 -1.13
N ALA A 93 -9.90 15.02 -2.16
CA ALA A 93 -10.67 13.86 -2.60
C ALA A 93 -10.42 13.64 -4.09
N GLU A 94 -10.35 12.40 -4.50
CA GLU A 94 -10.33 12.03 -5.91
C GLU A 94 -11.78 12.03 -6.41
N PRO A 95 -12.09 12.79 -7.50
CA PRO A 95 -13.49 13.06 -7.88
C PRO A 95 -14.32 11.81 -8.20
N ASP A 96 -13.71 10.79 -8.77
CA ASP A 96 -14.38 9.54 -9.15
C ASP A 96 -14.40 8.49 -8.03
N GLY A 97 -13.87 8.82 -6.84
CA GLY A 97 -13.83 7.92 -5.68
C GLY A 97 -12.86 6.73 -5.82
N ARG A 98 -11.89 6.81 -6.74
CA ARG A 98 -10.89 5.75 -6.97
C ARG A 98 -9.82 5.70 -5.88
N LEU A 99 -9.62 6.79 -5.15
CA LEU A 99 -8.78 6.86 -3.95
C LEU A 99 -9.62 7.15 -2.73
N HIS A 100 -9.23 6.57 -1.60
CA HIS A 100 -9.81 6.90 -0.30
C HIS A 100 -9.20 8.19 0.24
N ALA A 101 -10.01 9.01 0.90
CA ALA A 101 -9.59 10.17 1.67
C ALA A 101 -10.04 10.02 3.12
N PHE A 102 -9.11 10.12 4.07
CA PHE A 102 -9.35 9.94 5.51
C PHE A 102 -8.65 11.01 6.33
N CYS A 103 -9.05 11.13 7.60
CA CYS A 103 -8.27 11.85 8.60
C CYS A 103 -6.94 11.12 8.84
N ALA A 104 -5.83 11.83 8.88
CA ALA A 104 -4.54 11.27 9.28
C ALA A 104 -4.47 11.12 10.81
N ALA A 105 -3.52 10.29 11.28
CA ALA A 105 -3.22 10.22 12.70
C ALA A 105 -2.40 11.42 13.21
N VAL A 106 -1.90 12.27 12.30
CA VAL A 106 -1.39 13.60 12.63
C VAL A 106 -2.59 14.52 12.81
N PRO A 107 -2.78 15.15 13.99
CA PRO A 107 -3.95 15.97 14.27
C PRO A 107 -4.17 17.10 13.25
N GLY A 108 -5.42 17.30 12.86
CA GLY A 108 -5.81 18.36 11.93
C GLY A 108 -5.45 18.10 10.45
N GLU A 109 -4.89 16.94 10.10
CA GLU A 109 -4.42 16.64 8.73
C GLU A 109 -5.11 15.39 8.15
N TRP A 110 -4.88 15.13 6.86
CA TRP A 110 -5.55 14.08 6.11
C TRP A 110 -4.56 13.17 5.40
N HIS A 111 -5.05 12.11 4.82
CA HIS A 111 -4.30 11.27 3.90
C HIS A 111 -5.16 10.78 2.74
N MET A 112 -4.51 10.45 1.64
CA MET A 112 -5.10 9.71 0.53
C MET A 112 -4.51 8.31 0.46
N MET A 113 -5.33 7.34 0.06
CA MET A 113 -4.91 5.95 -0.02
C MET A 113 -5.51 5.28 -1.26
N GLY A 114 -4.64 4.64 -2.05
CA GLY A 114 -5.02 3.73 -3.13
C GLY A 114 -4.76 2.28 -2.70
N VAL A 115 -5.68 1.39 -3.01
CA VAL A 115 -5.59 -0.03 -2.65
C VAL A 115 -5.71 -0.88 -3.90
N MET A 116 -4.70 -1.71 -4.13
CA MET A 116 -4.64 -2.75 -5.13
C MET A 116 -4.91 -4.10 -4.45
N LEU A 117 -5.86 -4.89 -4.95
CA LEU A 117 -6.32 -6.10 -4.25
C LEU A 117 -5.30 -7.25 -4.32
N SER A 118 -4.58 -7.40 -5.42
CA SER A 118 -3.64 -8.52 -5.65
C SER A 118 -2.26 -8.01 -6.04
N ALA A 119 -1.48 -7.51 -5.07
CA ALA A 119 -0.10 -7.07 -5.28
C ALA A 119 0.89 -8.25 -5.19
N ALA A 120 1.72 -8.34 -4.15
CA ALA A 120 2.61 -9.50 -3.99
C ALA A 120 1.85 -10.81 -3.86
N GLY A 121 0.53 -10.77 -3.57
CA GLY A 121 -0.38 -11.89 -3.69
C GLY A 121 -0.40 -12.51 -5.10
N SER A 122 -0.22 -11.71 -6.16
CA SER A 122 -0.09 -12.23 -7.52
C SER A 122 1.18 -13.06 -7.72
N LEU A 123 2.30 -12.64 -7.12
CA LEU A 123 3.54 -13.43 -7.17
C LEU A 123 3.43 -14.68 -6.27
N GLN A 124 2.69 -14.60 -5.17
CA GLN A 124 2.35 -15.78 -4.35
C GLN A 124 1.48 -16.76 -5.14
N TRP A 125 0.44 -16.28 -5.81
CA TRP A 125 -0.37 -17.11 -6.71
C TRP A 125 0.50 -17.79 -7.77
N PHE A 126 1.40 -17.05 -8.42
CA PHE A 126 2.32 -17.62 -9.41
C PHE A 126 3.19 -18.73 -8.82
N ARG A 127 3.74 -18.52 -7.60
CA ARG A 127 4.48 -19.55 -6.87
C ARG A 127 3.66 -20.80 -6.65
N ASP A 128 2.41 -20.65 -6.20
CA ASP A 128 1.57 -21.77 -5.78
C ASP A 128 0.99 -22.53 -6.99
N ALA A 129 0.67 -21.82 -8.09
CA ALA A 129 0.10 -22.41 -9.30
C ALA A 129 1.13 -22.93 -10.31
N LEU A 130 2.28 -22.24 -10.44
CA LEU A 130 3.24 -22.47 -11.53
C LEU A 130 4.68 -22.66 -11.05
N GLY A 131 4.97 -22.44 -9.77
CA GLY A 131 6.33 -22.43 -9.21
C GLY A 131 6.74 -23.71 -8.49
N ALA A 132 6.14 -24.87 -8.76
CA ALA A 132 6.40 -26.11 -8.02
C ALA A 132 7.89 -26.53 -8.04
N GLU A 133 8.57 -26.35 -9.17
CA GLU A 133 10.02 -26.67 -9.31
C GLU A 133 10.88 -25.76 -8.43
N GLU A 134 10.59 -24.45 -8.40
CA GLU A 134 11.30 -23.47 -7.61
C GLU A 134 11.06 -23.69 -6.10
N VAL A 135 9.83 -24.07 -5.73
CA VAL A 135 9.51 -24.46 -4.35
C VAL A 135 10.31 -25.69 -3.93
N ALA A 136 10.38 -26.73 -4.78
CA ALA A 136 11.16 -27.94 -4.51
C ALA A 136 12.66 -27.62 -4.42
N LYS A 137 13.20 -26.82 -5.34
CA LYS A 137 14.60 -26.37 -5.34
C LYS A 137 14.93 -25.54 -4.09
N ALA A 138 14.05 -24.64 -3.69
CA ALA A 138 14.21 -23.83 -2.49
C ALA A 138 14.32 -24.70 -1.23
N ARG A 139 13.41 -25.70 -1.09
CA ARG A 139 13.44 -26.66 0.02
C ARG A 139 14.74 -27.48 0.05
N ALA A 140 15.17 -28.00 -1.11
CA ALA A 140 16.38 -28.82 -1.23
C ALA A 140 17.67 -28.03 -0.90
N THR A 141 17.68 -26.72 -1.15
CA THR A 141 18.86 -25.87 -0.99
C THR A 141 18.83 -24.96 0.25
N GLY A 142 17.76 -25.02 1.07
CA GLY A 142 17.57 -24.13 2.23
C GLY A 142 17.36 -22.66 1.84
N ARG A 143 17.01 -22.37 0.59
CA ARG A 143 16.82 -21.02 0.06
C ARG A 143 15.34 -20.61 0.12
N HIS A 144 15.08 -19.31 -0.01
CA HIS A 144 13.73 -18.81 -0.12
C HIS A 144 13.26 -18.81 -1.59
N THR A 145 12.04 -19.30 -1.89
CA THR A 145 11.52 -19.40 -3.26
C THR A 145 11.54 -18.06 -4.00
N TYR A 146 11.20 -16.97 -3.33
CA TYR A 146 11.21 -15.64 -3.94
C TYR A 146 12.62 -15.14 -4.31
N ALA A 147 13.67 -15.61 -3.65
CA ALA A 147 15.06 -15.33 -4.07
C ALA A 147 15.39 -16.02 -5.40
N LEU A 148 14.82 -17.21 -5.65
CA LEU A 148 14.94 -17.86 -6.96
C LEU A 148 14.16 -17.11 -8.03
N PHE A 149 12.99 -16.59 -7.72
CA PHE A 149 12.22 -15.73 -8.63
C PHE A 149 12.94 -14.43 -8.97
N ASP A 150 13.61 -13.80 -8.00
CA ASP A 150 14.46 -12.63 -8.24
C ASP A 150 15.58 -12.95 -9.25
N GLU A 151 16.26 -14.08 -9.08
CA GLU A 151 17.31 -14.55 -10.02
C GLU A 151 16.73 -14.79 -11.41
N MET A 152 15.58 -15.44 -11.52
CA MET A 152 14.91 -15.68 -12.79
C MET A 152 14.52 -14.36 -13.47
N ALA A 153 13.90 -13.44 -12.74
CA ALA A 153 13.50 -12.15 -13.26
C ALA A 153 14.69 -11.30 -13.71
N ALA A 154 15.82 -11.39 -13.00
CA ALA A 154 17.04 -10.67 -13.33
C ALA A 154 17.68 -11.10 -14.68
N THR A 155 17.37 -12.30 -15.18
CA THR A 155 17.85 -12.77 -16.49
C THR A 155 17.08 -12.20 -17.69
N VAL A 156 15.96 -11.50 -17.45
CA VAL A 156 15.09 -10.96 -18.49
C VAL A 156 15.23 -9.44 -18.51
N ALA A 157 15.21 -8.85 -19.68
CA ALA A 157 15.27 -7.40 -19.84
C ALA A 157 13.99 -6.70 -19.31
N PRO A 158 14.07 -5.42 -18.89
CA PRO A 158 12.91 -4.61 -18.52
C PRO A 158 11.83 -4.62 -19.61
N GLY A 159 10.57 -4.77 -19.20
CA GLY A 159 9.43 -4.90 -20.09
C GLY A 159 9.16 -6.32 -20.56
N SER A 160 9.88 -7.33 -20.02
CA SER A 160 9.64 -8.78 -20.24
C SER A 160 9.46 -9.15 -21.70
N ASP A 161 10.25 -8.54 -22.60
CA ASP A 161 10.18 -8.69 -24.06
C ASP A 161 8.77 -8.47 -24.65
N GLY A 162 7.97 -7.62 -24.00
CA GLY A 162 6.61 -7.27 -24.43
C GLY A 162 5.51 -8.10 -23.78
N LEU A 163 5.83 -8.97 -22.83
CA LEU A 163 4.83 -9.68 -22.02
C LEU A 163 4.35 -8.79 -20.87
N LEU A 164 3.07 -8.41 -20.91
CA LEU A 164 2.41 -7.65 -19.87
C LEU A 164 1.51 -8.56 -19.02
N PHE A 165 1.45 -8.26 -17.71
CA PHE A 165 0.55 -8.94 -16.78
C PHE A 165 -0.41 -7.94 -16.12
N LEU A 166 -1.71 -8.23 -16.16
CA LEU A 166 -2.73 -7.53 -15.39
C LEU A 166 -2.98 -8.30 -14.08
N PRO A 167 -2.72 -7.69 -12.91
CA PRO A 167 -2.74 -8.39 -11.61
C PRO A 167 -4.13 -8.49 -10.96
N TYR A 168 -5.23 -8.39 -11.71
CA TYR A 168 -6.59 -8.29 -11.17
C TYR A 168 -7.19 -9.67 -10.82
N LEU A 169 -6.43 -10.50 -10.09
CA LEU A 169 -6.81 -11.89 -9.78
C LEU A 169 -8.05 -12.03 -8.91
N THR A 170 -8.41 -11.00 -8.14
CA THR A 170 -9.55 -10.98 -7.21
C THR A 170 -10.49 -9.81 -7.46
N GLY A 171 -10.58 -9.35 -8.71
CA GLY A 171 -11.13 -8.05 -9.02
C GLY A 171 -10.13 -6.94 -8.71
N GLU A 172 -10.59 -5.68 -8.76
CA GLU A 172 -9.72 -4.55 -8.42
C GLU A 172 -10.51 -3.44 -7.73
N ARG A 173 -9.79 -2.59 -6.96
CA ARG A 173 -10.35 -1.43 -6.27
C ARG A 173 -9.81 -0.12 -6.83
N ALA A 174 -8.50 0.07 -6.87
CA ALA A 174 -7.85 1.26 -7.42
C ALA A 174 -6.87 0.87 -8.54
N PRO A 175 -6.95 1.47 -9.72
CA PRO A 175 -7.79 2.61 -10.12
C PRO A 175 -9.17 2.20 -10.66
N HIS A 176 -9.49 0.93 -10.73
CA HIS A 176 -10.68 0.36 -11.37
C HIS A 176 -11.54 -0.36 -10.32
N PRO A 177 -12.56 0.32 -9.71
CA PRO A 177 -13.46 -0.35 -8.75
C PRO A 177 -14.38 -1.33 -9.49
N ASP A 178 -13.82 -2.50 -9.83
CA ASP A 178 -14.46 -3.52 -10.65
C ASP A 178 -14.23 -4.93 -10.06
N PRO A 179 -15.28 -5.56 -9.47
CA PRO A 179 -15.18 -6.92 -8.94
C PRO A 179 -15.06 -7.97 -10.05
N TYR A 180 -15.36 -7.60 -11.29
CA TYR A 180 -15.28 -8.50 -12.46
C TYR A 180 -13.92 -8.45 -13.15
N ALA A 181 -13.04 -7.52 -12.83
CA ALA A 181 -11.69 -7.49 -13.38
C ALA A 181 -10.97 -8.82 -13.13
N ARG A 182 -10.19 -9.29 -14.09
CA ARG A 182 -9.46 -10.58 -14.06
C ARG A 182 -8.00 -10.38 -14.42
N GLY A 183 -7.15 -11.28 -13.89
CA GLY A 183 -5.75 -11.38 -14.30
C GLY A 183 -5.62 -11.81 -15.76
N ALA A 184 -4.63 -11.24 -16.45
CA ALA A 184 -4.35 -11.60 -17.84
C ALA A 184 -2.86 -11.44 -18.16
N PHE A 185 -2.33 -12.34 -19.01
CA PHE A 185 -1.05 -12.18 -19.70
C PHE A 185 -1.29 -11.79 -21.14
N ILE A 186 -0.71 -10.69 -21.60
CA ILE A 186 -0.88 -10.15 -22.94
C ILE A 186 0.48 -9.97 -23.61
N GLY A 187 0.57 -10.31 -24.88
CA GLY A 187 1.81 -10.19 -25.66
C GLY A 187 2.65 -11.47 -25.72
N LEU A 188 2.09 -12.62 -25.30
CA LEU A 188 2.79 -13.91 -25.29
C LEU A 188 3.23 -14.34 -26.69
N THR A 189 4.48 -14.78 -26.78
CA THR A 189 5.07 -15.39 -28.00
C THR A 189 5.84 -16.65 -27.60
N ILE A 190 6.26 -17.44 -28.60
CA ILE A 190 7.05 -18.67 -28.40
C ILE A 190 8.40 -18.41 -27.69
N ARG A 191 8.90 -17.18 -27.65
CA ARG A 191 10.16 -16.82 -27.01
C ARG A 191 10.06 -16.69 -25.51
N HIS A 192 8.86 -16.53 -24.96
CA HIS A 192 8.66 -16.29 -23.53
C HIS A 192 8.73 -17.60 -22.75
N GLY A 193 9.73 -17.72 -21.87
CA GLY A 193 9.84 -18.80 -20.89
C GLY A 193 9.41 -18.33 -19.49
N LYS A 194 9.46 -19.23 -18.51
CA LYS A 194 9.01 -18.99 -17.12
C LYS A 194 9.62 -17.72 -16.50
N ASN A 195 10.89 -17.40 -16.82
CA ASN A 195 11.56 -16.19 -16.33
C ASN A 195 10.84 -14.90 -16.75
N HIS A 196 10.30 -14.86 -17.97
CA HIS A 196 9.52 -13.72 -18.47
C HIS A 196 8.19 -13.59 -17.72
N PHE A 197 7.54 -14.71 -17.41
CA PHE A 197 6.32 -14.68 -16.60
C PHE A 197 6.58 -14.12 -15.20
N VAL A 198 7.63 -14.59 -14.51
CA VAL A 198 8.00 -14.08 -13.19
C VAL A 198 8.23 -12.57 -13.23
N ARG A 199 9.04 -12.10 -14.21
CA ARG A 199 9.34 -10.68 -14.35
C ARG A 199 8.08 -9.87 -14.70
N SER A 200 7.27 -10.32 -15.65
CA SER A 200 6.05 -9.62 -16.04
C SER A 200 5.03 -9.51 -14.90
N VAL A 201 4.97 -10.51 -14.00
CA VAL A 201 4.15 -10.43 -12.78
C VAL A 201 4.66 -9.32 -11.86
N MET A 202 5.97 -9.23 -11.60
CA MET A 202 6.55 -8.17 -10.78
C MET A 202 6.33 -6.78 -11.40
N GLU A 203 6.52 -6.66 -12.72
CA GLU A 203 6.31 -5.42 -13.48
C GLU A 203 4.83 -5.01 -13.48
N GLY A 204 3.91 -5.95 -13.73
CA GLY A 204 2.47 -5.69 -13.72
C GLY A 204 1.94 -5.22 -12.36
N ILE A 205 2.41 -5.82 -11.27
CA ILE A 205 2.12 -5.36 -9.90
C ILE A 205 2.63 -3.92 -9.72
N THR A 206 3.85 -3.63 -10.16
CA THR A 206 4.46 -2.31 -9.99
C THR A 206 3.74 -1.26 -10.82
N PHE A 207 3.29 -1.58 -12.03
CA PHE A 207 2.45 -0.70 -12.86
C PHE A 207 1.08 -0.43 -12.20
N GLY A 208 0.42 -1.45 -11.63
CA GLY A 208 -0.83 -1.25 -10.90
C GLY A 208 -0.67 -0.36 -9.67
N MET A 209 0.45 -0.45 -8.98
CA MET A 209 0.77 0.48 -7.88
C MET A 209 1.05 1.90 -8.40
N LEU A 210 1.68 2.03 -9.58
CA LEU A 210 1.89 3.34 -10.23
C LEU A 210 0.56 4.02 -10.57
N ASP A 211 -0.48 3.29 -10.95
CA ASP A 211 -1.81 3.87 -11.19
C ASP A 211 -2.29 4.68 -9.98
N SER A 212 -2.13 4.15 -8.77
CA SER A 212 -2.48 4.88 -7.53
C SER A 212 -1.58 6.09 -7.29
N VAL A 213 -0.27 5.98 -7.57
CA VAL A 213 0.66 7.13 -7.48
C VAL A 213 0.28 8.22 -8.46
N GLU A 214 -0.09 7.87 -9.70
CA GLU A 214 -0.51 8.83 -10.71
C GLU A 214 -1.83 9.53 -10.35
N LEU A 215 -2.79 8.83 -9.77
CA LEU A 215 -4.01 9.44 -9.23
C LEU A 215 -3.71 10.45 -8.12
N MET A 216 -2.75 10.13 -7.22
CA MET A 216 -2.30 11.06 -6.19
C MET A 216 -1.58 12.27 -6.78
N ARG A 217 -0.74 12.07 -7.80
CA ARG A 217 -0.07 13.16 -8.54
C ARG A 217 -1.10 14.09 -9.21
N ALA A 218 -2.14 13.52 -9.82
CA ALA A 218 -3.25 14.27 -10.40
C ALA A 218 -4.04 15.07 -9.35
N ALA A 219 -4.19 14.53 -8.13
CA ALA A 219 -4.77 15.24 -6.99
C ALA A 219 -3.83 16.30 -6.35
N GLY A 220 -2.66 16.54 -6.95
CA GLY A 220 -1.69 17.56 -6.52
C GLY A 220 -0.71 17.11 -5.43
N ILE A 221 -0.66 15.81 -5.12
CA ILE A 221 0.36 15.27 -4.20
C ILE A 221 1.66 15.05 -4.98
N ARG A 222 2.77 15.60 -4.46
CA ARG A 222 4.11 15.43 -5.02
C ARG A 222 4.97 14.62 -4.06
N SER A 223 5.60 13.55 -4.55
CA SER A 223 6.54 12.75 -3.76
C SER A 223 7.98 13.07 -4.13
N LYS A 224 8.82 13.23 -3.12
CA LYS A 224 10.29 13.31 -3.24
C LYS A 224 10.92 11.94 -3.03
N THR A 225 10.27 11.08 -2.24
CA THR A 225 10.72 9.74 -1.86
C THR A 225 9.50 8.85 -1.64
N ILE A 226 9.63 7.59 -2.01
CA ILE A 226 8.65 6.54 -1.68
C ILE A 226 9.28 5.58 -0.68
N ILE A 227 8.62 5.40 0.46
CA ILE A 227 8.98 4.40 1.46
C ILE A 227 8.36 3.06 1.02
N ALA A 228 9.19 2.10 0.65
CA ALA A 228 8.74 0.76 0.30
C ALA A 228 8.70 -0.14 1.54
N SER A 229 7.63 -0.94 1.66
CA SER A 229 7.44 -1.90 2.74
C SER A 229 6.74 -3.18 2.26
N GLY A 230 6.53 -4.14 3.16
CA GLY A 230 5.94 -5.43 2.83
C GLY A 230 6.96 -6.43 2.25
N GLY A 231 6.45 -7.62 1.87
CA GLY A 231 7.29 -8.72 1.38
C GLY A 231 8.07 -8.38 0.11
N GLY A 232 7.44 -7.67 -0.83
CA GLY A 232 8.06 -7.25 -2.09
C GLY A 232 9.24 -6.29 -1.91
N ALA A 233 9.22 -5.47 -0.86
CA ALA A 233 10.32 -4.55 -0.57
C ALA A 233 11.62 -5.25 -0.09
N ARG A 234 11.60 -6.55 0.19
CA ARG A 234 12.82 -7.32 0.54
C ARG A 234 13.72 -7.57 -0.68
N SER A 235 13.15 -7.64 -1.88
CA SER A 235 13.88 -7.84 -3.14
C SER A 235 14.60 -6.56 -3.57
N ALA A 236 15.92 -6.61 -3.73
CA ALA A 236 16.69 -5.49 -4.26
C ALA A 236 16.35 -5.21 -5.73
N LEU A 237 16.14 -6.27 -6.53
CA LEU A 237 15.69 -6.15 -7.92
C LEU A 237 14.34 -5.42 -8.00
N TRP A 238 13.39 -5.82 -7.15
CA TRP A 238 12.05 -5.21 -7.18
C TRP A 238 12.07 -3.76 -6.70
N ARG A 239 12.89 -3.41 -5.69
CA ARG A 239 13.07 -2.01 -5.26
C ARG A 239 13.65 -1.14 -6.38
N GLN A 240 14.62 -1.65 -7.16
CA GLN A 240 15.13 -0.94 -8.34
C GLN A 240 14.02 -0.77 -9.39
N MET A 241 13.25 -1.82 -9.68
CA MET A 241 12.08 -1.75 -10.57
C MET A 241 11.06 -0.71 -10.10
N MET A 242 10.77 -0.66 -8.79
CA MET A 242 9.90 0.38 -8.20
C MET A 242 10.44 1.78 -8.45
N ALA A 243 11.75 1.99 -8.22
CA ALA A 243 12.39 3.30 -8.45
C ALA A 243 12.25 3.73 -9.91
N ASP A 244 12.51 2.81 -10.84
CA ASP A 244 12.46 3.06 -12.28
C ASP A 244 11.02 3.31 -12.77
N VAL A 245 10.05 2.50 -12.31
CA VAL A 245 8.63 2.61 -12.72
C VAL A 245 7.99 3.86 -12.11
N PHE A 246 8.26 4.16 -10.84
CA PHE A 246 7.70 5.35 -10.17
C PHE A 246 8.44 6.64 -10.52
N GLU A 247 9.61 6.54 -11.17
CA GLU A 247 10.52 7.68 -11.42
C GLU A 247 10.80 8.48 -10.14
N THR A 248 10.91 7.76 -9.01
CA THR A 248 11.04 8.36 -7.67
C THR A 248 11.98 7.51 -6.81
N PRO A 249 12.91 8.13 -6.05
CA PRO A 249 13.77 7.39 -5.13
C PRO A 249 12.98 6.54 -4.14
N ILE A 250 13.46 5.32 -3.90
CA ILE A 250 12.92 4.38 -2.91
C ILE A 250 13.80 4.39 -1.67
N ALA A 251 13.18 4.45 -0.51
CA ALA A 251 13.83 4.27 0.78
C ALA A 251 13.13 3.18 1.61
N LEU A 252 13.83 2.68 2.60
CA LEU A 252 13.33 1.73 3.60
C LEU A 252 13.35 2.40 4.97
N VAL A 253 12.52 1.91 5.88
CA VAL A 253 12.49 2.32 7.29
C VAL A 253 13.00 1.22 8.20
N ASN A 254 13.54 1.60 9.36
CA ASN A 254 14.01 0.68 10.39
C ASN A 254 12.89 -0.02 11.18
N ALA A 255 11.63 0.38 11.00
CA ALA A 255 10.48 -0.21 11.70
C ALA A 255 9.94 -1.42 10.92
N THR A 256 9.83 -2.58 11.57
CA THR A 256 9.24 -3.80 11.00
C THR A 256 7.74 -3.90 11.29
N GLU A 257 7.29 -3.41 12.44
CA GLU A 257 5.91 -3.46 12.94
C GLU A 257 5.25 -2.06 12.89
N GLY A 258 5.14 -1.51 11.67
CA GLY A 258 4.77 -0.09 11.46
C GLY A 258 3.51 0.35 12.19
N ALA A 259 2.40 -0.41 12.12
CA ALA A 259 1.13 -0.03 12.74
C ALA A 259 1.20 -0.04 14.28
N ALA A 260 1.75 -1.11 14.87
CA ALA A 260 1.92 -1.21 16.31
C ALA A 260 2.89 -0.15 16.84
N TYR A 261 3.98 0.09 16.13
CA TYR A 261 4.94 1.13 16.47
C TYR A 261 4.34 2.54 16.38
N GLY A 262 3.55 2.79 15.32
CA GLY A 262 2.82 4.05 15.19
C GLY A 262 1.82 4.29 16.32
N ALA A 263 1.07 3.26 16.73
CA ALA A 263 0.17 3.35 17.89
C ALA A 263 0.93 3.69 19.17
N ALA A 264 2.11 3.09 19.38
CA ALA A 264 2.97 3.43 20.53
C ALA A 264 3.47 4.89 20.48
N LEU A 265 3.84 5.40 19.30
CA LEU A 265 4.25 6.81 19.13
C LEU A 265 3.08 7.77 19.39
N LEU A 266 1.87 7.43 18.94
CA LEU A 266 0.66 8.22 19.23
C LEU A 266 0.38 8.29 20.75
N ALA A 267 0.50 7.17 21.46
CA ALA A 267 0.37 7.12 22.91
C ALA A 267 1.47 7.93 23.62
N ALA A 268 2.72 7.86 23.15
CA ALA A 268 3.83 8.64 23.67
C ALA A 268 3.59 10.17 23.52
N VAL A 269 3.01 10.60 22.41
CA VAL A 269 2.60 12.00 22.23
C VAL A 269 1.45 12.36 23.17
N GLY A 270 0.42 11.51 23.23
CA GLY A 270 -0.75 11.73 24.09
C GLY A 270 -0.41 11.85 25.59
N THR A 271 0.65 11.17 26.03
CA THR A 271 1.14 11.23 27.42
C THR A 271 2.22 12.31 27.65
N GLY A 272 2.56 13.09 26.62
CA GLY A 272 3.51 14.21 26.72
C GLY A 272 4.98 13.81 26.65
N ALA A 273 5.32 12.56 26.28
CA ALA A 273 6.71 12.14 26.04
C ALA A 273 7.33 12.85 24.83
N TYR A 274 6.52 13.23 23.85
CA TYR A 274 6.88 14.08 22.73
C TYR A 274 5.85 15.18 22.52
N PRO A 275 6.26 16.38 22.05
CA PRO A 275 5.35 17.51 21.86
C PRO A 275 4.32 17.29 20.73
N ASP A 276 4.67 16.53 19.71
CA ASP A 276 3.84 16.23 18.55
C ASP A 276 4.30 14.98 17.81
N VAL A 277 3.45 14.48 16.89
CA VAL A 277 3.67 13.24 16.11
C VAL A 277 4.89 13.35 15.21
N ARG A 278 5.18 14.51 14.62
CA ARG A 278 6.35 14.72 13.76
C ARG A 278 7.65 14.62 14.53
N THR A 279 7.69 15.24 15.69
CA THR A 279 8.85 15.18 16.60
C THR A 279 9.09 13.75 17.07
N ALA A 280 8.05 13.01 17.43
CA ALA A 280 8.15 11.60 17.81
C ALA A 280 8.67 10.75 16.64
N ALA A 281 8.08 10.90 15.46
CA ALA A 281 8.51 10.17 14.26
C ALA A 281 9.98 10.47 13.91
N LYS A 282 10.38 11.73 13.91
CA LYS A 282 11.77 12.14 13.61
C LYS A 282 12.79 11.61 14.62
N ALA A 283 12.40 11.49 15.89
CA ALA A 283 13.29 10.96 16.95
C ALA A 283 13.46 9.44 16.88
N CYS A 284 12.42 8.72 16.41
CA CYS A 284 12.33 7.26 16.56
C CYS A 284 12.48 6.50 15.24
N ILE A 285 12.27 7.15 14.09
CA ILE A 285 12.28 6.49 12.78
C ILE A 285 13.47 6.96 11.97
N THR A 286 14.21 5.98 11.44
CA THR A 286 15.32 6.21 10.54
C THR A 286 14.98 5.67 9.16
N THR A 287 15.20 6.46 8.12
CA THR A 287 15.05 6.06 6.75
C THR A 287 16.42 5.83 6.10
N SER A 288 16.52 4.80 5.27
CA SER A 288 17.73 4.47 4.51
C SER A 288 17.42 4.50 3.02
N PRO A 289 18.16 5.29 2.20
CA PRO A 289 18.05 5.20 0.74
C PRO A 289 18.30 3.78 0.25
N SER A 290 17.53 3.32 -0.71
CA SER A 290 17.61 1.95 -1.20
C SER A 290 17.82 1.83 -2.71
N ALA A 291 17.08 2.58 -3.52
CA ALA A 291 17.21 2.62 -4.96
C ALA A 291 16.87 4.02 -5.48
N ALA A 292 17.46 4.38 -6.61
CA ALA A 292 17.13 5.61 -7.33
C ALA A 292 16.77 5.25 -8.79
N PRO A 293 15.98 6.10 -9.47
CA PRO A 293 15.66 5.88 -10.88
C PRO A 293 16.91 5.73 -11.73
N GLY A 294 16.99 4.65 -12.49
CA GLY A 294 18.08 4.29 -13.37
C GLY A 294 17.70 4.40 -14.86
N PRO A 295 18.52 3.86 -15.76
CA PRO A 295 18.28 3.91 -17.20
C PRO A 295 17.03 3.18 -17.64
N ASP A 296 16.58 2.16 -16.87
CA ASP A 296 15.41 1.32 -17.18
C ASP A 296 14.09 2.09 -17.04
N ALA A 297 14.05 3.21 -16.34
CA ALA A 297 12.90 4.10 -16.26
C ALA A 297 12.38 4.50 -17.66
N LYS A 298 13.29 4.78 -18.61
CA LYS A 298 12.94 5.10 -20.01
C LYS A 298 12.28 3.93 -20.74
N VAL A 299 12.59 2.72 -20.36
CA VAL A 299 11.97 1.50 -20.92
C VAL A 299 10.55 1.37 -20.35
N TYR A 300 10.41 1.42 -19.02
CA TYR A 300 9.10 1.31 -18.36
C TYR A 300 8.13 2.44 -18.77
N ALA A 301 8.62 3.65 -18.99
CA ALA A 301 7.82 4.76 -19.53
C ALA A 301 7.15 4.45 -20.88
N LYS A 302 7.71 3.52 -21.69
CA LYS A 302 7.09 3.07 -22.94
C LYS A 302 6.04 1.97 -22.73
N TYR A 303 6.23 1.12 -21.69
CA TYR A 303 5.34 0.00 -21.40
C TYR A 303 4.10 0.42 -20.61
N TYR A 304 4.25 1.33 -19.67
CA TYR A 304 3.16 1.75 -18.78
C TYR A 304 1.91 2.26 -19.52
N PRO A 305 2.00 3.12 -20.57
CA PRO A 305 0.82 3.50 -21.34
C PRO A 305 0.12 2.32 -22.02
N ARG A 306 0.87 1.28 -22.42
CA ARG A 306 0.30 0.05 -22.99
C ARG A 306 -0.42 -0.77 -21.92
N TYR A 307 0.19 -0.92 -20.73
CA TYR A 307 -0.44 -1.56 -19.59
C TYR A 307 -1.78 -0.87 -19.25
N LYS A 308 -1.80 0.45 -19.10
CA LYS A 308 -3.02 1.21 -18.80
C LYS A 308 -4.14 1.02 -19.83
N ALA A 309 -3.80 0.88 -21.09
CA ALA A 309 -4.77 0.69 -22.16
C ALA A 309 -5.47 -0.67 -22.12
N LEU A 310 -4.90 -1.67 -21.44
CA LEU A 310 -5.44 -3.04 -21.47
C LEU A 310 -6.76 -3.19 -20.71
N TYR A 311 -6.89 -2.58 -19.52
CA TYR A 311 -8.11 -2.74 -18.74
C TYR A 311 -9.36 -2.24 -19.50
N PRO A 312 -9.41 -1.03 -20.07
CA PRO A 312 -10.57 -0.58 -20.84
C PRO A 312 -10.90 -1.48 -22.04
N LEU A 313 -9.88 -2.06 -22.69
CA LEU A 313 -10.06 -2.97 -23.83
C LEU A 313 -10.63 -4.33 -23.42
N LEU A 314 -10.32 -4.81 -22.22
CA LEU A 314 -10.68 -6.15 -21.74
C LEU A 314 -11.88 -6.16 -20.78
N LYS A 315 -12.33 -5.00 -20.31
CA LYS A 315 -13.37 -4.88 -19.30
C LYS A 315 -14.65 -5.62 -19.64
N SER A 316 -15.13 -5.52 -20.89
CA SER A 316 -16.33 -6.22 -21.36
C SER A 316 -16.16 -7.73 -21.30
N GLU A 317 -14.99 -8.24 -21.69
CA GLU A 317 -14.68 -9.67 -21.68
C GLU A 317 -14.56 -10.22 -20.26
N PHE A 318 -13.99 -9.45 -19.32
CA PHE A 318 -13.93 -9.84 -17.91
C PHE A 318 -15.34 -10.06 -17.34
N LYS A 319 -16.28 -9.14 -17.66
CA LYS A 319 -17.67 -9.27 -17.23
C LYS A 319 -18.34 -10.48 -17.89
N ALA A 320 -18.19 -10.65 -19.20
CA ALA A 320 -18.77 -11.77 -19.95
C ALA A 320 -18.26 -13.13 -19.40
N LEU A 321 -16.96 -13.26 -19.15
CA LEU A 321 -16.38 -14.47 -18.55
C LEU A 321 -16.90 -14.75 -17.15
N SER A 322 -17.13 -13.70 -16.37
CA SER A 322 -17.71 -13.85 -15.01
C SER A 322 -19.17 -14.28 -15.01
N ASP A 323 -19.91 -14.00 -16.10
CA ASP A 323 -21.31 -14.39 -16.23
C ASP A 323 -21.48 -15.85 -16.70
N ILE A 324 -20.41 -16.46 -17.24
CA ILE A 324 -20.39 -17.86 -17.71
C ILE A 324 -19.92 -18.83 -16.60
N GLY A 325 -18.99 -18.42 -15.76
CA GLY A 325 -18.37 -19.24 -14.70
C GLY A 325 -18.84 -18.88 -13.30
#